data_c240449563039f006d1eed0cb6736221
#
_entry.id   c240449563039f006d1eed0cb6736221
#
_cell.length_a   1.000
_cell.length_b   1.000
_cell.length_c   1.000
_cell.angle_alpha   90.00
_cell.angle_beta   90.00
_cell.angle_gamma   90.00
#
_symmetry.space_group_name_H-M   'P 1'
#
loop_
_entity.id
_entity.type
_entity.pdbx_description
1 polymer ?
#
loop_
_entity_poly.entity_id
_entity_poly.type
_entity_poly.pdbx_seq_one_letter_code
_entity_poly.pdbx_strand_id
1 'polypeptide(L)'
;MKQITLSDTREKLKKGIDILADVVKVTLGGKGKNVIINNGFERVKIINDGVSIAREVELEDEIENTGAMLAKEAAEKTNDEAGDGTTTTIVLLQSFLNEMMKIKTKDVRGLRDEIEKNIQKVIAYLDEQKKELVDGDIYRIAKNSSLDDDIAKVIEELMLKIGKDGLVSIEDGQKPGITSEVVLGIKIDDGYLSPYMITEVETMKSVIKDDVPILLTKKRIM
;
A
#
# COMPACT_ATOMS: atom_id res chain seq x y z
N MET A 1 0.89 18.40 -34.13
CA MET A 1 0.66 18.83 -32.75
C MET A 1 -0.85 18.77 -32.50
N LYS A 2 -1.37 17.81 -31.70
CA LYS A 2 -2.80 17.79 -31.32
C LYS A 2 -3.05 18.96 -30.38
N GLN A 3 -4.00 19.83 -30.71
CA GLN A 3 -4.42 20.90 -29.82
C GLN A 3 -5.27 20.29 -28.70
N ILE A 4 -4.73 20.22 -27.51
CA ILE A 4 -5.42 19.66 -26.33
C ILE A 4 -6.03 20.85 -25.59
N THR A 5 -7.35 20.89 -25.46
CA THR A 5 -8.03 21.90 -24.65
C THR A 5 -8.02 21.53 -23.18
N LEU A 6 -8.08 22.52 -22.27
CA LEU A 6 -8.07 22.27 -20.83
C LEU A 6 -9.29 21.44 -20.35
N SER A 7 -10.44 21.60 -21.01
CA SER A 7 -11.65 20.81 -20.76
C SER A 7 -11.44 19.34 -21.09
N ASP A 8 -10.92 19.07 -22.29
CA ASP A 8 -10.69 17.70 -22.77
C ASP A 8 -9.67 16.97 -21.91
N THR A 9 -8.64 17.68 -21.43
CA THR A 9 -7.63 17.13 -20.52
C THR A 9 -8.26 16.70 -19.20
N ARG A 10 -9.12 17.51 -18.59
CA ARG A 10 -9.79 17.16 -17.32
C ARG A 10 -10.70 15.96 -17.46
N GLU A 11 -11.49 15.90 -18.53
CA GLU A 11 -12.37 14.77 -18.79
C GLU A 11 -11.58 13.47 -19.00
N LYS A 12 -10.48 13.52 -19.74
CA LYS A 12 -9.61 12.38 -19.97
C LYS A 12 -8.89 11.92 -18.70
N LEU A 13 -8.34 12.83 -17.89
CA LEU A 13 -7.76 12.48 -16.59
C LEU A 13 -8.79 11.79 -15.70
N LYS A 14 -9.99 12.37 -15.60
CA LYS A 14 -11.08 11.76 -14.85
C LYS A 14 -11.44 10.38 -15.37
N LYS A 15 -11.55 10.22 -16.69
CA LYS A 15 -11.86 8.92 -17.31
C LYS A 15 -10.82 7.86 -16.96
N GLY A 16 -9.53 8.22 -16.93
CA GLY A 16 -8.47 7.32 -16.49
C GLY A 16 -8.64 6.86 -15.04
N ILE A 17 -8.98 7.79 -14.14
CA ILE A 17 -9.29 7.47 -12.74
C ILE A 17 -10.53 6.57 -12.66
N ASP A 18 -11.58 6.87 -13.42
CA ASP A 18 -12.81 6.07 -13.44
C ASP A 18 -12.56 4.64 -13.91
N ILE A 19 -11.79 4.44 -14.98
CA ILE A 19 -11.45 3.12 -15.50
C ILE A 19 -10.72 2.31 -14.43
N LEU A 20 -9.71 2.88 -13.80
CA LEU A 20 -8.97 2.20 -12.75
C LEU A 20 -9.86 1.87 -11.56
N ALA A 21 -10.65 2.83 -11.08
CA ALA A 21 -11.56 2.63 -9.97
C ALA A 21 -12.62 1.56 -10.26
N ASP A 22 -13.15 1.52 -11.48
CA ASP A 22 -14.16 0.55 -11.91
C ASP A 22 -13.62 -0.88 -11.93
N VAL A 23 -12.34 -1.05 -12.26
CA VAL A 23 -11.68 -2.36 -12.20
C VAL A 23 -11.41 -2.77 -10.75
N VAL A 24 -10.92 -1.85 -9.93
CA VAL A 24 -10.50 -2.17 -8.56
C VAL A 24 -11.70 -2.36 -7.62
N LYS A 25 -12.76 -1.56 -7.76
CA LYS A 25 -13.93 -1.62 -6.85
C LYS A 25 -14.67 -2.95 -6.84
N VAL A 26 -14.51 -3.79 -7.87
CA VAL A 26 -15.16 -5.12 -7.91
C VAL A 26 -14.57 -6.07 -6.86
N THR A 27 -13.40 -5.77 -6.32
CA THR A 27 -12.74 -6.56 -5.28
C THR A 27 -13.16 -6.14 -3.88
N LEU A 28 -13.91 -5.04 -3.72
CA LEU A 28 -14.21 -4.43 -2.43
C LEU A 28 -15.24 -5.25 -1.63
N GLY A 29 -14.93 -5.46 -0.35
CA GLY A 29 -15.84 -6.02 0.65
C GLY A 29 -16.01 -7.53 0.60
N GLY A 30 -16.87 -8.08 1.48
CA GLY A 30 -17.05 -9.51 1.66
C GLY A 30 -17.65 -10.29 0.47
N LYS A 31 -18.08 -9.59 -0.57
CA LYS A 31 -18.49 -10.17 -1.86
C LYS A 31 -17.54 -9.76 -2.99
N GLY A 32 -16.33 -9.34 -2.64
CA GLY A 32 -15.30 -8.99 -3.59
C GLY A 32 -15.02 -10.13 -4.57
N LYS A 33 -14.74 -9.77 -5.81
CA LYS A 33 -14.44 -10.71 -6.90
C LYS A 33 -12.97 -10.63 -7.24
N ASN A 34 -12.44 -11.72 -7.75
CA ASN A 34 -11.11 -11.74 -8.34
C ASN A 34 -11.12 -11.06 -9.71
N VAL A 35 -10.04 -10.39 -10.04
CA VAL A 35 -9.78 -9.82 -11.36
C VAL A 35 -8.76 -10.71 -12.08
N ILE A 36 -9.03 -10.99 -13.35
CA ILE A 36 -8.12 -11.74 -14.20
C ILE A 36 -7.33 -10.73 -15.04
N ILE A 37 -6.03 -10.76 -14.92
CA ILE A 37 -5.12 -9.90 -15.68
C ILE A 37 -4.34 -10.76 -16.67
N ASN A 38 -4.35 -10.32 -17.93
CA ASN A 38 -3.59 -10.96 -19.00
C ASN A 38 -2.81 -9.89 -19.77
N ASN A 39 -1.51 -9.81 -19.54
CA ASN A 39 -0.61 -8.86 -20.19
C ASN A 39 -0.03 -9.39 -21.50
N GLY A 40 -0.52 -10.53 -22.00
CA GLY A 40 -0.12 -11.13 -23.27
C GLY A 40 1.27 -11.78 -23.30
N PHE A 41 2.18 -11.38 -22.43
CA PHE A 41 3.57 -11.87 -22.37
C PHE A 41 3.85 -12.74 -21.15
N GLU A 42 3.05 -12.63 -20.10
CA GLU A 42 3.18 -13.39 -18.86
C GLU A 42 2.00 -14.37 -18.67
N ARG A 43 2.11 -15.20 -17.63
CA ARG A 43 0.99 -16.07 -17.24
C ARG A 43 -0.17 -15.22 -16.73
N VAL A 44 -1.38 -15.65 -17.06
CA VAL A 44 -2.61 -15.06 -16.53
C VAL A 44 -2.55 -15.00 -14.99
N LYS A 45 -2.72 -13.80 -14.44
CA LYS A 45 -2.75 -13.57 -12.99
C LYS A 45 -4.20 -13.43 -12.53
N ILE A 46 -4.54 -14.07 -11.41
CA ILE A 46 -5.82 -13.91 -10.74
C ILE A 46 -5.53 -13.16 -9.44
N ILE A 47 -6.05 -11.95 -9.32
CA ILE A 47 -5.71 -11.04 -8.21
C ILE A 47 -7.01 -10.51 -7.60
N ASN A 48 -7.04 -10.36 -6.28
CA ASN A 48 -8.13 -9.75 -5.51
C ASN A 48 -7.68 -8.51 -4.72
N ASP A 49 -6.40 -8.22 -4.71
CA ASP A 49 -5.84 -7.04 -4.05
C ASP A 49 -5.85 -5.82 -4.97
N GLY A 50 -6.40 -4.70 -4.45
CA GLY A 50 -6.58 -3.48 -5.22
C GLY A 50 -5.29 -2.82 -5.67
N VAL A 51 -4.22 -2.84 -4.86
CA VAL A 51 -2.92 -2.26 -5.23
C VAL A 51 -2.28 -3.05 -6.35
N SER A 52 -2.24 -4.38 -6.22
CA SER A 52 -1.66 -5.25 -7.24
C SER A 52 -2.40 -5.12 -8.58
N ILE A 53 -3.74 -5.03 -8.55
CA ILE A 53 -4.54 -4.77 -9.75
C ILE A 53 -4.21 -3.38 -10.32
N ALA A 54 -4.17 -2.36 -9.47
CA ALA A 54 -3.90 -0.99 -9.90
C ALA A 54 -2.55 -0.88 -10.62
N ARG A 55 -1.51 -1.55 -10.13
CA ARG A 55 -0.16 -1.55 -10.73
C ARG A 55 -0.15 -2.10 -12.16
N GLU A 56 -0.96 -3.11 -12.44
CA GLU A 56 -1.01 -3.79 -13.74
C GLU A 56 -1.88 -3.04 -14.79
N VAL A 57 -2.70 -2.09 -14.37
CA VAL A 57 -3.57 -1.34 -15.30
C VAL A 57 -2.75 -0.30 -16.06
N GLU A 58 -2.68 -0.40 -17.36
CA GLU A 58 -2.10 0.58 -18.28
C GLU A 58 -3.13 0.95 -19.35
N LEU A 59 -3.23 2.23 -19.69
CA LEU A 59 -4.19 2.74 -20.67
C LEU A 59 -3.46 3.26 -21.90
N GLU A 60 -4.05 3.03 -23.09
CA GLU A 60 -3.45 3.44 -24.36
C GLU A 60 -3.39 4.96 -24.56
N ASP A 61 -4.39 5.70 -24.06
CA ASP A 61 -4.37 7.17 -24.11
C ASP A 61 -3.49 7.73 -23.00
N GLU A 62 -2.44 8.45 -23.36
CA GLU A 62 -1.45 9.00 -22.42
C GLU A 62 -2.06 9.87 -21.32
N ILE A 63 -3.13 10.63 -21.63
CA ILE A 63 -3.77 11.52 -20.66
C ILE A 63 -4.66 10.70 -19.72
N GLU A 64 -5.40 9.73 -20.24
CA GLU A 64 -6.18 8.80 -19.42
C GLU A 64 -5.25 7.98 -18.53
N ASN A 65 -4.13 7.51 -19.06
CA ASN A 65 -3.11 6.81 -18.26
C ASN A 65 -2.52 7.68 -17.16
N THR A 66 -2.27 8.96 -17.43
CA THR A 66 -1.85 9.91 -16.39
C THR A 66 -2.88 10.01 -15.25
N GLY A 67 -4.17 10.03 -15.60
CA GLY A 67 -5.25 9.98 -14.61
C GLY A 67 -5.21 8.70 -13.76
N ALA A 68 -5.05 7.55 -14.39
CA ALA A 68 -4.90 6.27 -13.69
C ALA A 68 -3.66 6.27 -12.77
N MET A 69 -2.53 6.82 -13.23
CA MET A 69 -1.30 6.95 -12.43
C MET A 69 -1.51 7.78 -11.15
N LEU A 70 -2.24 8.88 -11.22
CA LEU A 70 -2.57 9.69 -10.03
C LEU A 70 -3.35 8.87 -8.98
N ALA A 71 -4.28 8.03 -9.41
CA ALA A 71 -5.02 7.17 -8.50
C ALA A 71 -4.16 6.03 -7.95
N LYS A 72 -3.23 5.48 -8.74
CA LYS A 72 -2.21 4.52 -8.28
C LYS A 72 -1.35 5.11 -7.18
N GLU A 73 -0.80 6.30 -7.41
CA GLU A 73 0.04 7.00 -6.44
C GLU A 73 -0.69 7.23 -5.10
N ALA A 74 -1.98 7.61 -5.15
CA ALA A 74 -2.78 7.75 -3.94
C ALA A 74 -2.96 6.42 -3.19
N ALA A 75 -3.16 5.32 -3.91
CA ALA A 75 -3.28 3.98 -3.33
C ALA A 75 -1.94 3.49 -2.74
N GLU A 76 -0.83 3.70 -3.44
CA GLU A 76 0.51 3.34 -2.96
C GLU A 76 0.86 4.10 -1.69
N LYS A 77 0.59 5.40 -1.64
CA LYS A 77 0.80 6.19 -0.43
C LYS A 77 -0.04 5.67 0.75
N THR A 78 -1.28 5.28 0.51
CA THR A 78 -2.13 4.66 1.55
C THR A 78 -1.54 3.32 2.02
N ASN A 79 -1.03 2.51 1.08
CA ASN A 79 -0.37 1.25 1.42
C ASN A 79 0.89 1.46 2.27
N ASP A 80 1.71 2.43 1.92
CA ASP A 80 2.96 2.73 2.64
C ASP A 80 2.71 3.27 4.05
N GLU A 81 1.63 4.04 4.24
CA GLU A 81 1.28 4.65 5.52
C GLU A 81 0.47 3.71 6.44
N ALA A 82 -0.45 2.92 5.87
CA ALA A 82 -1.43 2.14 6.64
C ALA A 82 -1.39 0.63 6.38
N GLY A 83 -0.78 0.18 5.30
CA GLY A 83 -0.73 -1.24 4.91
C GLY A 83 -2.05 -1.81 4.39
N ASP A 84 -3.13 -1.04 4.41
CA ASP A 84 -4.48 -1.44 3.97
C ASP A 84 -5.30 -0.23 3.50
N GLY A 85 -6.48 -0.46 2.94
CA GLY A 85 -7.40 0.58 2.52
C GLY A 85 -7.16 1.13 1.11
N THR A 86 -6.31 0.54 0.33
CA THR A 86 -5.93 0.97 -1.02
C THR A 86 -7.11 1.01 -2.00
N THR A 87 -7.92 -0.05 -2.03
CA THR A 87 -9.16 -0.12 -2.81
C THR A 87 -10.13 0.98 -2.38
N THR A 88 -10.31 1.17 -1.08
CA THR A 88 -11.16 2.20 -0.51
C THR A 88 -10.70 3.59 -0.94
N THR A 89 -9.40 3.86 -0.92
CA THR A 89 -8.82 5.13 -1.36
C THR A 89 -9.15 5.44 -2.81
N ILE A 90 -9.00 4.47 -3.72
CA ILE A 90 -9.31 4.66 -5.15
C ILE A 90 -10.82 4.94 -5.35
N VAL A 91 -11.69 4.20 -4.66
CA VAL A 91 -13.15 4.37 -4.75
C VAL A 91 -13.60 5.73 -4.18
N LEU A 92 -13.00 6.15 -3.06
CA LEU A 92 -13.26 7.46 -2.47
C LEU A 92 -12.77 8.58 -3.38
N LEU A 93 -11.59 8.43 -3.99
CA LEU A 93 -11.05 9.40 -4.95
C LEU A 93 -12.00 9.57 -6.14
N GLN A 94 -12.48 8.47 -6.73
CA GLN A 94 -13.47 8.49 -7.81
C GLN A 94 -14.74 9.24 -7.38
N SER A 95 -15.30 8.88 -6.24
CA SER A 95 -16.53 9.50 -5.73
C SER A 95 -16.34 11.00 -5.47
N PHE A 96 -15.24 11.37 -4.87
CA PHE A 96 -14.89 12.75 -4.56
C PHE A 96 -14.76 13.59 -5.83
N LEU A 97 -14.04 13.09 -6.83
CA LEU A 97 -13.89 13.77 -8.13
C LEU A 97 -15.22 13.89 -8.86
N ASN A 98 -16.08 12.87 -8.79
CA ASN A 98 -17.42 12.93 -9.38
C ASN A 98 -18.27 14.05 -8.78
N GLU A 99 -18.21 14.26 -7.47
CA GLU A 99 -18.94 15.35 -6.83
C GLU A 99 -18.28 16.71 -7.11
N MET A 100 -16.95 16.79 -7.08
CA MET A 100 -16.23 18.03 -7.40
C MET A 100 -16.49 18.54 -8.82
N MET A 101 -16.58 17.65 -9.79
CA MET A 101 -16.84 18.04 -11.18
C MET A 101 -18.24 18.64 -11.40
N LYS A 102 -19.18 18.42 -10.47
CA LYS A 102 -20.51 19.03 -10.49
C LYS A 102 -20.51 20.48 -9.99
N ILE A 103 -19.48 20.88 -9.22
CA ILE A 103 -19.40 22.19 -8.59
C ILE A 103 -18.94 23.21 -9.63
N LYS A 104 -19.81 24.14 -9.97
CA LYS A 104 -19.50 25.27 -10.87
C LYS A 104 -19.13 26.49 -10.03
N THR A 105 -17.85 26.67 -9.73
CA THR A 105 -17.35 27.85 -9.03
C THR A 105 -16.24 28.54 -9.83
N LYS A 106 -16.14 29.85 -9.68
CA LYS A 106 -14.99 30.65 -10.16
C LYS A 106 -13.92 30.77 -9.07
N ASP A 107 -14.30 30.59 -7.81
CA ASP A 107 -13.39 30.61 -6.66
C ASP A 107 -12.90 29.21 -6.32
N VAL A 108 -11.87 28.79 -7.04
CA VAL A 108 -11.24 27.48 -6.83
C VAL A 108 -10.46 27.44 -5.51
N ARG A 109 -9.91 28.60 -5.07
CA ARG A 109 -9.14 28.66 -3.81
C ARG A 109 -10.07 28.52 -2.61
N GLY A 110 -11.14 29.29 -2.57
CA GLY A 110 -12.15 29.16 -1.50
C GLY A 110 -12.76 27.77 -1.42
N LEU A 111 -13.02 27.12 -2.58
CA LEU A 111 -13.48 25.73 -2.60
C LEU A 111 -12.45 24.77 -1.97
N ARG A 112 -11.18 24.94 -2.28
CA ARG A 112 -10.11 24.14 -1.70
C ARG A 112 -10.06 24.28 -0.17
N ASP A 113 -10.07 25.52 0.32
CA ASP A 113 -9.99 25.82 1.74
C ASP A 113 -11.21 25.24 2.50
N GLU A 114 -12.40 25.29 1.90
CA GLU A 114 -13.60 24.66 2.49
C GLU A 114 -13.49 23.14 2.51
N ILE A 115 -12.95 22.52 1.46
CA ILE A 115 -12.72 21.06 1.41
C ILE A 115 -11.74 20.67 2.51
N GLU A 116 -10.60 21.34 2.63
CA GLU A 116 -9.60 21.05 3.66
C GLU A 116 -10.20 21.16 5.07
N LYS A 117 -10.99 22.21 5.33
CA LYS A 117 -11.70 22.38 6.61
C LYS A 117 -12.69 21.26 6.90
N ASN A 118 -13.43 20.79 5.89
CA ASN A 118 -14.41 19.72 6.09
C ASN A 118 -13.74 18.35 6.22
N ILE A 119 -12.62 18.11 5.54
CA ILE A 119 -11.82 16.89 5.72
C ILE A 119 -11.36 16.79 7.19
N GLN A 120 -10.90 17.86 7.81
CA GLN A 120 -10.51 17.86 9.22
C GLN A 120 -11.65 17.42 10.15
N LYS A 121 -12.88 17.80 9.86
CA LYS A 121 -14.05 17.33 10.63
C LYS A 121 -14.30 15.84 10.47
N VAL A 122 -14.11 15.31 9.24
CA VAL A 122 -14.24 13.88 8.98
C VAL A 122 -13.15 13.10 9.70
N ILE A 123 -11.91 13.58 9.67
CA ILE A 123 -10.78 12.97 10.39
C ILE A 123 -11.07 12.93 11.89
N ALA A 124 -11.51 14.06 12.48
CA ALA A 124 -11.86 14.11 13.90
C ALA A 124 -12.96 13.09 14.26
N TYR A 125 -14.00 12.98 13.42
CA TYR A 125 -15.04 11.99 13.62
C TYR A 125 -14.51 10.54 13.52
N LEU A 126 -13.62 10.25 12.57
CA LEU A 126 -12.98 8.93 12.45
C LEU A 126 -12.12 8.63 13.67
N ASP A 127 -11.40 9.62 14.20
CA ASP A 127 -10.59 9.47 15.42
C ASP A 127 -11.44 9.14 16.65
N GLU A 128 -12.66 9.67 16.73
CA GLU A 128 -13.63 9.31 17.79
C GLU A 128 -14.18 7.89 17.62
N GLN A 129 -14.27 7.39 16.38
CA GLN A 129 -14.83 6.06 16.08
C GLN A 129 -13.78 4.94 16.14
N LYS A 130 -12.50 5.27 16.08
CA LYS A 130 -11.43 4.26 16.12
C LYS A 130 -11.49 3.49 17.45
N LYS A 131 -11.18 2.21 17.38
CA LYS A 131 -11.08 1.31 18.53
C LYS A 131 -9.67 0.78 18.62
N GLU A 132 -9.17 0.69 19.85
CA GLU A 132 -7.92 -0.01 20.09
C GLU A 132 -8.09 -1.51 19.85
N LEU A 133 -7.03 -2.14 19.35
CA LEU A 133 -6.99 -3.59 19.18
C LEU A 133 -6.97 -4.28 20.55
N VAL A 134 -7.84 -5.27 20.71
CA VAL A 134 -7.86 -6.17 21.87
C VAL A 134 -7.40 -7.56 21.46
N ASP A 135 -7.16 -8.41 22.46
CA ASP A 135 -6.75 -9.79 22.23
C ASP A 135 -7.74 -10.53 21.31
N GLY A 136 -7.23 -11.24 20.32
CA GLY A 136 -8.01 -11.92 19.28
C GLY A 136 -8.36 -11.08 18.06
N ASP A 137 -8.22 -9.76 18.09
CA ASP A 137 -8.44 -8.92 16.90
C ASP A 137 -7.32 -9.11 15.87
N ILE A 138 -6.09 -9.38 16.33
CA ILE A 138 -4.94 -9.66 15.46
C ILE A 138 -5.23 -10.87 14.57
N TYR A 139 -5.72 -11.96 15.16
CA TYR A 139 -6.13 -13.14 14.39
C TYR A 139 -7.19 -12.81 13.35
N ARG A 140 -8.22 -12.04 13.73
CA ARG A 140 -9.31 -11.66 12.82
C ARG A 140 -8.83 -10.81 11.66
N ILE A 141 -7.92 -9.85 11.93
CA ILE A 141 -7.31 -8.99 10.92
C ILE A 141 -6.44 -9.82 9.98
N ALA A 142 -5.54 -10.65 10.54
CA ALA A 142 -4.67 -11.52 9.76
C ALA A 142 -5.47 -12.52 8.91
N LYS A 143 -6.55 -13.09 9.44
CA LYS A 143 -7.44 -13.98 8.69
C LYS A 143 -8.16 -13.27 7.55
N ASN A 144 -8.63 -12.04 7.77
CA ASN A 144 -9.29 -11.27 6.72
C ASN A 144 -8.33 -10.87 5.62
N SER A 145 -7.07 -10.62 5.94
CA SER A 145 -6.04 -10.23 4.98
C SER A 145 -5.50 -11.43 4.21
N SER A 146 -5.14 -12.51 4.89
CA SER A 146 -4.53 -13.70 4.26
C SER A 146 -5.56 -14.66 3.65
N LEU A 147 -6.82 -14.62 4.11
CA LEU A 147 -7.87 -15.61 3.84
C LEU A 147 -7.49 -17.06 4.24
N ASP A 148 -6.49 -17.19 5.10
CA ASP A 148 -5.93 -18.47 5.56
C ASP A 148 -5.87 -18.52 7.09
N ASP A 149 -6.41 -19.60 7.66
CA ASP A 149 -6.48 -19.78 9.11
C ASP A 149 -5.10 -20.07 9.73
N ASP A 150 -4.25 -20.80 9.03
CA ASP A 150 -2.95 -21.20 9.56
C ASP A 150 -1.98 -20.02 9.56
N ILE A 151 -2.00 -19.21 8.51
CA ILE A 151 -1.26 -17.93 8.47
C ILE A 151 -1.73 -17.01 9.60
N ALA A 152 -3.04 -16.88 9.78
CA ALA A 152 -3.60 -15.99 10.81
C ALA A 152 -3.17 -16.40 12.23
N LYS A 153 -3.14 -17.70 12.55
CA LYS A 153 -2.67 -18.20 13.84
C LYS A 153 -1.20 -17.92 14.06
N VAL A 154 -0.36 -18.17 13.03
CA VAL A 154 1.08 -17.92 13.13
C VAL A 154 1.36 -16.44 13.37
N ILE A 155 0.66 -15.54 12.68
CA ILE A 155 0.81 -14.09 12.88
C ILE A 155 0.36 -13.69 14.28
N GLU A 156 -0.77 -14.19 14.78
CA GLU A 156 -1.24 -13.92 16.13
C GLU A 156 -0.22 -14.36 17.18
N GLU A 157 0.28 -15.59 17.08
CA GLU A 157 1.31 -16.10 17.96
C GLU A 157 2.60 -15.30 17.95
N LEU A 158 3.03 -14.85 16.75
CA LEU A 158 4.21 -14.01 16.61
C LEU A 158 3.99 -12.64 17.27
N MET A 159 2.87 -11.98 16.99
CA MET A 159 2.56 -10.66 17.56
C MET A 159 2.43 -10.72 19.10
N LEU A 160 1.91 -11.81 19.65
CA LEU A 160 1.87 -12.01 21.11
C LEU A 160 3.28 -12.15 21.71
N LYS A 161 4.23 -12.73 20.96
CA LYS A 161 5.62 -12.91 21.42
C LYS A 161 6.46 -11.66 21.30
N ILE A 162 6.32 -10.92 20.19
CA ILE A 162 7.15 -9.73 19.89
C ILE A 162 6.57 -8.43 20.42
N GLY A 163 5.25 -8.42 20.75
CA GLY A 163 4.55 -7.21 21.19
C GLY A 163 4.12 -6.28 20.06
N LYS A 164 3.46 -5.19 20.42
CA LYS A 164 2.84 -4.22 19.46
C LYS A 164 3.87 -3.48 18.60
N ASP A 165 5.09 -3.32 19.08
CA ASP A 165 6.16 -2.59 18.41
C ASP A 165 7.10 -3.53 17.62
N GLY A 166 6.80 -4.82 17.60
CA GLY A 166 7.59 -5.81 16.88
C GLY A 166 7.39 -5.73 15.37
N LEU A 167 8.46 -5.93 14.62
CA LEU A 167 8.44 -5.98 13.16
C LEU A 167 8.22 -7.42 12.70
N VAL A 168 7.25 -7.63 11.82
CA VAL A 168 7.03 -8.93 11.14
C VAL A 168 7.40 -8.76 9.67
N SER A 169 8.31 -9.60 9.18
CA SER A 169 8.63 -9.73 7.75
C SER A 169 8.14 -11.07 7.21
N ILE A 170 7.72 -11.10 5.96
CA ILE A 170 7.28 -12.31 5.26
C ILE A 170 8.26 -12.55 4.13
N GLU A 171 8.82 -13.74 4.08
CA GLU A 171 9.79 -14.17 3.08
C GLU A 171 9.39 -15.51 2.47
N ASP A 172 9.83 -15.77 1.25
CA ASP A 172 9.62 -17.07 0.61
C ASP A 172 10.40 -18.17 1.34
N GLY A 173 9.69 -19.18 1.81
CA GLY A 173 10.27 -20.30 2.53
C GLY A 173 10.99 -21.29 1.60
N GLN A 174 12.10 -21.86 2.04
CA GLN A 174 12.82 -22.92 1.32
C GLN A 174 12.21 -24.31 1.51
N LYS A 175 11.29 -24.47 2.46
CA LYS A 175 10.63 -25.74 2.79
C LYS A 175 9.12 -25.64 2.60
N PRO A 176 8.44 -26.73 2.25
CA PRO A 176 6.98 -26.75 2.23
C PRO A 176 6.40 -26.44 3.61
N GLY A 177 5.34 -25.61 3.63
CA GLY A 177 4.63 -25.21 4.84
C GLY A 177 5.08 -23.85 5.38
N ILE A 178 4.37 -23.40 6.43
CA ILE A 178 4.64 -22.11 7.09
C ILE A 178 5.65 -22.36 8.20
N THR A 179 6.72 -21.59 8.20
CA THR A 179 7.71 -21.58 9.28
C THR A 179 7.83 -20.17 9.83
N SER A 180 8.01 -20.04 11.13
CA SER A 180 8.20 -18.75 11.79
C SER A 180 9.46 -18.77 12.65
N GLU A 181 10.19 -17.67 12.68
CA GLU A 181 11.37 -17.47 13.50
C GLU A 181 11.26 -16.12 14.20
N VAL A 182 11.56 -16.08 15.49
CA VAL A 182 11.64 -14.84 16.26
C VAL A 182 13.10 -14.52 16.50
N VAL A 183 13.53 -13.37 16.00
CA VAL A 183 14.91 -12.86 16.16
C VAL A 183 14.89 -11.69 17.13
N LEU A 184 15.81 -11.68 18.08
CA LEU A 184 16.02 -10.54 18.97
C LEU A 184 16.84 -9.48 18.23
N GLY A 185 16.26 -8.31 18.03
CA GLY A 185 16.89 -7.20 17.32
C GLY A 185 16.09 -6.76 16.09
N ILE A 186 16.77 -6.02 15.20
CA ILE A 186 16.16 -5.52 13.95
C ILE A 186 16.92 -6.17 12.78
N LYS A 187 16.18 -6.81 11.88
CA LYS A 187 16.71 -7.28 10.60
C LYS A 187 16.52 -6.17 9.57
N ILE A 188 17.59 -5.82 8.87
CA ILE A 188 17.58 -4.86 7.75
C ILE A 188 18.07 -5.65 6.52
N ASP A 189 17.35 -5.54 5.41
CA ASP A 189 17.66 -6.29 4.17
C ASP A 189 18.83 -5.71 3.37
N ASP A 190 19.66 -4.90 4.02
CA ASP A 190 20.90 -4.38 3.47
C ASP A 190 22.11 -5.09 4.08
N GLY A 191 23.03 -5.50 3.24
CA GLY A 191 24.28 -6.12 3.65
C GLY A 191 25.43 -5.11 3.83
N TYR A 192 26.63 -5.63 3.99
CA TYR A 192 27.83 -4.80 4.07
C TYR A 192 28.15 -4.13 2.72
N LEU A 193 28.64 -2.90 2.75
CA LEU A 193 28.95 -2.10 1.54
C LEU A 193 30.17 -2.60 0.76
N SER A 194 31.06 -3.37 1.38
CA SER A 194 32.27 -3.85 0.77
C SER A 194 32.67 -5.24 1.29
N PRO A 195 33.17 -6.15 0.43
CA PRO A 195 33.73 -7.44 0.86
C PRO A 195 34.86 -7.33 1.90
N TYR A 196 35.54 -6.19 1.95
CA TYR A 196 36.57 -5.93 2.98
C TYR A 196 36.01 -5.80 4.40
N MET A 197 34.70 -5.67 4.56
CA MET A 197 34.03 -5.65 5.87
C MET A 197 33.77 -7.05 6.44
N ILE A 198 34.06 -8.12 5.68
CA ILE A 198 33.88 -9.49 6.14
C ILE A 198 34.87 -9.79 7.26
N THR A 199 34.34 -10.19 8.41
CA THR A 199 35.14 -10.60 9.58
C THR A 199 35.20 -12.12 9.74
N GLU A 200 34.20 -12.84 9.23
CA GLU A 200 34.13 -14.29 9.23
C GLU A 200 34.13 -14.81 7.79
N VAL A 201 35.28 -15.22 7.30
CA VAL A 201 35.48 -15.60 5.89
C VAL A 201 34.71 -16.88 5.53
N GLU A 202 34.63 -17.85 6.45
CA GLU A 202 33.97 -19.14 6.22
C GLU A 202 32.46 -18.99 5.99
N THR A 203 31.81 -18.05 6.68
CA THR A 203 30.38 -17.79 6.58
C THR A 203 30.04 -16.57 5.72
N MET A 204 31.06 -15.88 5.20
CA MET A 204 30.92 -14.62 4.45
C MET A 204 30.12 -13.57 5.22
N LYS A 205 30.32 -13.49 6.52
CA LYS A 205 29.61 -12.56 7.42
C LYS A 205 30.51 -11.44 7.94
N SER A 206 29.94 -10.27 8.09
CA SER A 206 30.53 -9.18 8.86
C SER A 206 29.89 -9.16 10.25
N VAL A 207 30.60 -9.69 11.23
CA VAL A 207 30.14 -9.76 12.62
C VAL A 207 30.90 -8.73 13.44
N ILE A 208 30.18 -7.81 14.05
CA ILE A 208 30.72 -6.82 14.96
C ILE A 208 30.24 -7.20 16.35
N LYS A 209 31.15 -7.51 17.23
CA LYS A 209 30.88 -7.94 18.62
C LYS A 209 31.07 -6.77 19.56
N ASP A 210 30.44 -6.84 20.73
CA ASP A 210 30.47 -5.87 21.78
C ASP A 210 29.77 -4.53 21.52
N ASP A 211 29.78 -3.64 22.48
CA ASP A 211 29.05 -2.36 22.46
C ASP A 211 29.51 -1.45 21.31
N VAL A 212 28.82 -1.52 20.21
CA VAL A 212 29.12 -0.75 18.99
C VAL A 212 28.24 0.48 18.92
N PRO A 213 28.82 1.68 18.74
CA PRO A 213 28.04 2.88 18.55
C PRO A 213 27.29 2.83 17.19
N ILE A 214 25.99 3.08 17.22
CA ILE A 214 25.14 3.12 16.03
C ILE A 214 24.83 4.58 15.70
N LEU A 215 25.17 5.00 14.46
CA LEU A 215 24.81 6.33 13.95
C LEU A 215 23.58 6.22 13.03
N LEU A 216 22.48 6.84 13.44
CA LEU A 216 21.29 7.00 12.62
C LEU A 216 21.29 8.38 11.96
N THR A 217 21.22 8.42 10.63
CA THR A 217 21.19 9.68 9.87
C THR A 217 20.19 9.62 8.74
N LYS A 218 19.45 10.73 8.52
CA LYS A 218 18.59 10.93 7.34
C LYS A 218 19.35 11.39 6.10
N LYS A 219 20.61 11.81 6.26
CA LYS A 219 21.45 12.28 5.15
C LYS A 219 22.36 11.15 4.70
N ARG A 220 22.56 11.05 3.39
CA ARG A 220 23.56 10.15 2.83
C ARG A 220 24.94 10.57 3.31
N ILE A 221 25.67 9.63 3.89
CA ILE A 221 27.09 9.81 4.23
C ILE A 221 27.88 9.52 2.95
N MET A 222 28.66 10.49 2.48
CA MET A 222 29.54 10.34 1.31
C MET A 222 30.95 10.02 1.79
#